data_4dee23b28907eb567932936a320cb3c2
#
_entry.id   4dee23b28907eb567932936a320cb3c2
#
_cell.length_a   1.000
_cell.length_b   1.000
_cell.length_c   1.000
_cell.angle_alpha   90.00
_cell.angle_beta   90.00
_cell.angle_gamma   90.00
#
_symmetry.space_group_name_H-M   'P 1'
#
loop_
_entity.id
_entity.type
_entity.pdbx_description
1 polymer ?
#
loop_
_entity_poly.entity_id
_entity_poly.type
_entity_poly.pdbx_seq_one_letter_code
_entity_poly.pdbx_strand_id
1 'polypeptide(L)'
;RNVTLQNSILWADIAHPINIGGHGNPDDKVGEILENITVRNVDILEHDEDDLLYQGCMAVDCGDKNLVRKALFEDIRVENIQEGRLFHINVRFNSKYDKQPGRGIEDIIFRNIIYNGVGENPSLLKGFDKERSVKNIIFDNVIINGMKMKNIDDFITNEYIKNITVK
;
A
#
# COMPACT_ATOMS: atom_id res chain seq x y z
N ARG A 1 -12.72 6.16 -9.11
CA ARG A 1 -12.51 7.48 -8.51
C ARG A 1 -13.53 7.80 -7.43
N ASN A 2 -13.15 8.60 -6.43
CA ASN A 2 -14.04 9.06 -5.36
C ASN A 2 -14.65 7.90 -4.57
N VAL A 3 -13.82 7.03 -4.03
CA VAL A 3 -14.24 5.85 -3.25
C VAL A 3 -13.93 6.11 -1.78
N THR A 4 -14.88 5.79 -0.92
CA THR A 4 -14.67 5.83 0.53
C THR A 4 -15.08 4.50 1.16
N LEU A 5 -14.15 3.90 1.89
CA LEU A 5 -14.38 2.83 2.84
C LEU A 5 -14.24 3.41 4.26
N GLN A 6 -15.26 3.28 5.08
CA GLN A 6 -15.19 3.83 6.43
C GLN A 6 -16.01 3.03 7.45
N ASN A 7 -15.65 3.18 8.72
CA ASN A 7 -16.38 2.59 9.85
C ASN A 7 -16.58 1.07 9.67
N SER A 8 -15.49 0.37 9.32
CA SER A 8 -15.56 -1.03 8.90
C SER A 8 -14.59 -1.88 9.70
N ILE A 9 -14.92 -3.15 9.80
CA ILE A 9 -14.03 -4.19 10.32
C ILE A 9 -13.68 -5.11 9.16
N LEU A 10 -12.40 -5.37 8.96
CA LEU A 10 -11.87 -6.22 7.90
C LEU A 10 -11.16 -7.42 8.50
N TRP A 11 -11.28 -8.55 7.84
CA TRP A 11 -10.56 -9.77 8.17
C TRP A 11 -10.13 -10.45 6.89
N ALA A 12 -8.83 -10.70 6.74
CA ALA A 12 -8.27 -11.41 5.62
C ALA A 12 -7.38 -12.54 6.13
N ASP A 13 -7.95 -13.73 6.15
CA ASP A 13 -7.24 -14.98 6.45
C ASP A 13 -6.39 -15.50 5.27
N ILE A 14 -6.57 -14.91 4.09
CA ILE A 14 -5.69 -15.04 2.92
C ILE A 14 -5.75 -13.73 2.12
N ALA A 15 -4.62 -13.27 1.60
CA ALA A 15 -4.45 -12.08 0.79
C ALA A 15 -4.61 -10.74 1.55
N HIS A 16 -4.91 -9.68 0.85
CA HIS A 16 -4.92 -8.32 1.40
C HIS A 16 -6.25 -7.95 2.04
N PRO A 17 -6.28 -7.40 3.25
CA PRO A 17 -7.48 -6.73 3.76
C PRO A 17 -7.86 -5.51 2.92
N ILE A 18 -6.84 -4.78 2.42
CA ILE A 18 -7.01 -3.62 1.52
C ILE A 18 -6.00 -3.73 0.39
N ASN A 19 -6.50 -3.74 -0.85
CA ASN A 19 -5.66 -3.69 -2.04
C ASN A 19 -6.22 -2.67 -3.06
N ILE A 20 -5.37 -1.75 -3.52
CA ILE A 20 -5.72 -0.72 -4.49
C ILE A 20 -4.81 -0.85 -5.71
N GLY A 21 -5.40 -1.06 -6.88
CA GLY A 21 -4.71 -0.90 -8.15
C GLY A 21 -3.98 -2.10 -8.71
N GLY A 22 -4.13 -3.29 -8.11
CA GLY A 22 -3.39 -4.50 -8.49
C GLY A 22 -3.49 -4.87 -9.98
N HIS A 23 -4.65 -4.65 -10.59
CA HIS A 23 -4.91 -4.92 -12.00
C HIS A 23 -5.65 -3.76 -12.65
N GLY A 24 -5.53 -3.61 -13.95
CA GLY A 24 -6.21 -2.61 -14.75
C GLY A 24 -6.65 -3.15 -16.11
N ASN A 25 -7.08 -2.27 -16.99
CA ASN A 25 -7.35 -2.63 -18.38
C ASN A 25 -6.07 -2.41 -19.21
N PRO A 26 -5.34 -3.47 -19.55
CA PRO A 26 -4.08 -3.35 -20.29
C PRO A 26 -4.28 -2.90 -21.74
N ASP A 27 -5.50 -3.07 -22.28
CA ASP A 27 -5.84 -2.70 -23.65
C ASP A 27 -6.23 -1.22 -23.76
N ASP A 28 -6.45 -0.53 -22.64
CA ASP A 28 -6.63 0.92 -22.64
C ASP A 28 -5.35 1.61 -23.11
N LYS A 29 -5.50 2.58 -24.02
CA LYS A 29 -4.34 3.32 -24.57
C LYS A 29 -3.59 4.12 -23.52
N VAL A 30 -4.31 4.72 -22.58
CA VAL A 30 -3.76 5.62 -21.56
C VAL A 30 -3.58 4.93 -20.22
N GLY A 31 -4.42 3.96 -19.88
CA GLY A 31 -4.53 3.31 -18.58
C GLY A 31 -5.44 4.09 -17.62
N GLU A 32 -5.87 3.41 -16.60
CA GLU A 32 -6.83 3.93 -15.63
C GLU A 32 -6.17 4.85 -14.60
N ILE A 33 -6.97 5.73 -14.01
CA ILE A 33 -6.55 6.54 -12.86
C ILE A 33 -7.44 6.20 -11.68
N LEU A 34 -6.83 5.64 -10.64
CA LEU A 34 -7.44 5.38 -9.34
C LEU A 34 -7.09 6.54 -8.42
N GLU A 35 -8.07 7.40 -8.15
CA GLU A 35 -7.80 8.62 -7.39
C GLU A 35 -8.92 9.00 -6.43
N ASN A 36 -8.58 9.82 -5.44
CA ASN A 36 -9.49 10.28 -4.39
C ASN A 36 -10.12 9.11 -3.63
N ILE A 37 -9.26 8.26 -3.09
CA ILE A 37 -9.65 7.09 -2.33
C ILE A 37 -9.42 7.39 -0.87
N THR A 38 -10.43 7.17 -0.04
CA THR A 38 -10.33 7.33 1.40
C THR A 38 -10.68 6.02 2.10
N VAL A 39 -9.78 5.57 2.95
CA VAL A 39 -10.00 4.46 3.88
C VAL A 39 -9.82 5.03 5.28
N ARG A 40 -10.89 5.06 6.10
CA ARG A 40 -10.78 5.65 7.42
C ARG A 40 -11.64 4.98 8.48
N ASN A 41 -11.17 5.05 9.72
CA ASN A 41 -11.81 4.43 10.87
C ASN A 41 -12.13 2.96 10.60
N VAL A 42 -11.04 2.17 10.42
CA VAL A 42 -11.12 0.76 10.07
C VAL A 42 -10.30 -0.05 11.07
N ASP A 43 -10.91 -1.14 11.55
CA ASP A 43 -10.21 -2.18 12.29
C ASP A 43 -9.89 -3.33 11.35
N ILE A 44 -8.61 -3.71 11.26
CA ILE A 44 -8.16 -4.88 10.53
C ILE A 44 -7.79 -5.94 11.56
N LEU A 45 -8.62 -6.97 11.65
CA LEU A 45 -8.46 -8.01 12.67
C LEU A 45 -7.30 -8.93 12.34
N GLU A 46 -7.14 -9.24 11.05
CA GLU A 46 -6.10 -10.18 10.63
C GLU A 46 -5.66 -9.92 9.17
N HIS A 47 -4.39 -10.18 8.92
CA HIS A 47 -3.78 -10.32 7.61
C HIS A 47 -2.86 -11.53 7.63
N ASP A 48 -3.04 -12.45 6.66
CA ASP A 48 -2.23 -13.63 6.46
C ASP A 48 -2.00 -13.86 4.97
N GLU A 49 -0.72 -13.85 4.53
CA GLU A 49 -0.34 -14.09 3.14
C GLU A 49 1.11 -14.55 3.06
N ASP A 50 1.32 -15.76 2.62
CA ASP A 50 2.63 -16.39 2.51
C ASP A 50 3.41 -15.99 1.24
N ASP A 51 2.74 -15.55 0.17
CA ASP A 51 3.41 -15.08 -1.04
C ASP A 51 4.00 -13.67 -0.84
N LEU A 52 5.32 -13.61 -0.71
CA LEU A 52 6.08 -12.36 -0.53
C LEU A 52 5.77 -11.27 -1.58
N LEU A 53 5.33 -11.64 -2.76
CA LEU A 53 4.94 -10.71 -3.82
C LEU A 53 3.50 -10.20 -3.65
N TYR A 54 2.73 -10.84 -2.78
CA TYR A 54 1.31 -10.56 -2.56
C TYR A 54 0.98 -10.11 -1.14
N GLN A 55 1.98 -9.95 -0.28
CA GLN A 55 1.81 -9.47 1.07
C GLN A 55 1.44 -7.99 1.11
N GLY A 56 0.70 -7.59 2.15
CA GLY A 56 0.41 -6.19 2.45
C GLY A 56 -0.94 -6.01 3.11
N CYS A 57 -0.92 -5.67 4.39
CA CYS A 57 -2.14 -5.35 5.13
C CYS A 57 -2.83 -4.13 4.51
N MET A 58 -2.05 -3.08 4.19
CA MET A 58 -2.47 -1.95 3.38
C MET A 58 -1.64 -1.95 2.09
N ALA A 59 -2.20 -2.50 1.01
CA ALA A 59 -1.54 -2.61 -0.27
C ALA A 59 -1.98 -1.52 -1.25
N VAL A 60 -1.02 -0.84 -1.85
CA VAL A 60 -1.19 0.03 -3.00
C VAL A 60 -0.31 -0.53 -4.10
N ASP A 61 -0.86 -1.45 -4.84
CA ASP A 61 -0.23 -2.05 -6.00
C ASP A 61 -0.60 -1.28 -7.27
N CYS A 62 0.32 -1.19 -8.21
CA CYS A 62 0.06 -0.47 -9.44
C CYS A 62 0.59 -1.27 -10.62
N GLY A 63 -0.31 -1.96 -11.32
CA GLY A 63 -0.03 -2.73 -12.53
C GLY A 63 -0.83 -2.22 -13.73
N ASP A 64 -0.67 -2.85 -14.90
CA ASP A 64 -1.47 -2.65 -16.13
C ASP A 64 -1.73 -1.19 -16.53
N LYS A 65 -0.69 -0.35 -16.54
CA LYS A 65 -0.79 1.09 -16.84
C LYS A 65 -1.65 1.92 -15.88
N ASN A 66 -2.05 1.39 -14.74
CA ASN A 66 -2.75 2.18 -13.73
C ASN A 66 -1.87 3.32 -13.23
N LEU A 67 -2.50 4.39 -12.81
CA LEU A 67 -1.93 5.42 -11.96
C LEU A 67 -2.75 5.48 -10.68
N VAL A 68 -2.13 5.24 -9.53
CA VAL A 68 -2.78 5.38 -8.23
C VAL A 68 -2.32 6.68 -7.60
N ARG A 69 -3.28 7.54 -7.22
CA ARG A 69 -2.93 8.81 -6.59
C ARG A 69 -4.01 9.33 -5.64
N LYS A 70 -3.59 10.24 -4.75
CA LYS A 70 -4.48 10.93 -3.82
C LYS A 70 -5.32 9.93 -3.00
N ALA A 71 -4.65 9.01 -2.32
CA ALA A 71 -5.29 8.12 -1.37
C ALA A 71 -4.94 8.52 0.07
N LEU A 72 -5.93 8.43 0.94
CA LEU A 72 -5.82 8.65 2.37
C LEU A 72 -6.21 7.38 3.11
N PHE A 73 -5.30 6.90 3.94
CA PHE A 73 -5.54 5.85 4.94
C PHE A 73 -5.44 6.52 6.31
N GLU A 74 -6.55 6.58 7.04
CA GLU A 74 -6.64 7.37 8.27
C GLU A 74 -7.36 6.61 9.39
N ASP A 75 -6.82 6.72 10.60
CA ASP A 75 -7.42 6.09 11.78
C ASP A 75 -7.62 4.57 11.60
N ILE A 76 -6.56 3.85 11.24
CA ILE A 76 -6.58 2.41 11.02
C ILE A 76 -5.86 1.71 12.17
N ARG A 77 -6.49 0.68 12.70
CA ARG A 77 -5.97 -0.19 13.76
C ARG A 77 -5.82 -1.59 13.21
N VAL A 78 -4.61 -2.12 13.27
CA VAL A 78 -4.29 -3.49 12.84
C VAL A 78 -4.02 -4.32 14.09
N GLU A 79 -4.76 -5.41 14.27
CA GLU A 79 -4.64 -6.26 15.45
C GLU A 79 -3.58 -7.35 15.25
N ASN A 80 -3.62 -8.03 14.09
CA ASN A 80 -2.72 -9.14 13.83
C ASN A 80 -2.25 -9.19 12.37
N ILE A 81 -0.97 -9.49 12.20
CA ILE A 81 -0.37 -9.94 10.94
C ILE A 81 0.28 -11.29 11.26
N GLN A 82 -0.28 -12.40 10.79
CA GLN A 82 0.29 -13.73 11.00
C GLN A 82 1.51 -13.94 10.10
N GLU A 83 1.32 -13.74 8.81
CA GLU A 83 2.38 -13.67 7.82
C GLU A 83 2.06 -12.53 6.84
N GLY A 84 3.03 -11.65 6.59
CA GLY A 84 2.77 -10.50 5.75
C GLY A 84 3.57 -9.27 6.14
N ARG A 85 3.12 -8.11 5.70
CA ARG A 85 3.72 -6.81 6.00
C ARG A 85 2.65 -5.73 6.20
N LEU A 86 2.97 -4.71 6.95
CA LEU A 86 2.00 -3.64 7.24
C LEU A 86 1.69 -2.81 5.98
N PHE A 87 2.73 -2.35 5.28
CA PHE A 87 2.59 -1.57 4.04
C PHE A 87 3.23 -2.28 2.85
N HIS A 88 2.51 -2.30 1.72
CA HIS A 88 3.02 -2.76 0.44
C HIS A 88 2.68 -1.75 -0.64
N ILE A 89 3.64 -0.91 -1.02
CA ILE A 89 3.45 0.15 -2.00
C ILE A 89 4.38 -0.13 -3.17
N ASN A 90 3.83 -0.63 -4.27
CA ASN A 90 4.63 -1.21 -5.33
C ASN A 90 4.10 -0.90 -6.74
N VAL A 91 4.91 -0.23 -7.54
CA VAL A 91 4.66 -0.17 -8.98
C VAL A 91 5.19 -1.45 -9.59
N ARG A 92 4.29 -2.34 -9.98
CA ARG A 92 4.64 -3.71 -10.33
C ARG A 92 4.45 -4.05 -11.80
N PHE A 93 5.11 -5.12 -12.21
CA PHE A 93 4.87 -5.86 -13.42
C PHE A 93 5.06 -7.35 -13.14
N ASN A 94 4.02 -8.12 -13.24
CA ASN A 94 4.07 -9.58 -13.19
C ASN A 94 3.51 -10.13 -14.49
N SER A 95 4.38 -10.61 -15.37
CA SER A 95 4.02 -11.06 -16.73
C SER A 95 2.99 -12.20 -16.77
N LYS A 96 2.70 -12.86 -15.65
CA LYS A 96 1.63 -13.85 -15.53
C LYS A 96 0.25 -13.19 -15.51
N TYR A 97 0.15 -12.00 -14.95
CA TYR A 97 -1.12 -11.33 -14.68
C TYR A 97 -1.23 -9.96 -15.34
N ASP A 98 -0.11 -9.25 -15.54
CA ASP A 98 -0.07 -7.92 -16.09
C ASP A 98 0.50 -7.94 -17.52
N LYS A 99 -0.03 -7.16 -18.43
CA LYS A 99 0.57 -6.96 -19.75
C LYS A 99 1.54 -5.78 -19.79
N GLN A 100 1.40 -4.85 -18.87
CA GLN A 100 2.24 -3.64 -18.76
C GLN A 100 2.49 -3.31 -17.28
N PRO A 101 3.61 -2.68 -16.95
CA PRO A 101 3.78 -2.13 -15.60
C PRO A 101 2.82 -0.95 -15.35
N GLY A 102 2.57 -0.68 -14.09
CA GLY A 102 1.86 0.51 -13.66
C GLY A 102 2.58 1.80 -14.03
N ARG A 103 1.87 2.93 -14.10
CA ARG A 103 2.45 4.24 -14.40
C ARG A 103 3.07 4.94 -13.21
N GLY A 104 2.65 4.61 -11.99
CA GLY A 104 3.19 5.20 -10.77
C GLY A 104 2.19 5.23 -9.62
N ILE A 105 2.72 5.55 -8.45
CA ILE A 105 1.96 5.77 -7.22
C ILE A 105 2.37 7.13 -6.66
N GLU A 106 1.40 8.01 -6.39
CA GLU A 106 1.70 9.36 -5.93
C GLU A 106 0.67 9.93 -4.96
N ASP A 107 1.13 10.81 -4.06
CA ASP A 107 0.27 11.56 -3.14
C ASP A 107 -0.57 10.64 -2.23
N ILE A 108 0.09 9.72 -1.52
CA ILE A 108 -0.55 8.80 -0.58
C ILE A 108 -0.24 9.24 0.86
N ILE A 109 -1.24 9.24 1.71
CA ILE A 109 -1.11 9.57 3.12
C ILE A 109 -1.58 8.40 3.97
N PHE A 110 -0.71 7.96 4.88
CA PHE A 110 -1.04 7.05 5.98
C PHE A 110 -0.98 7.85 7.28
N ARG A 111 -2.14 8.05 7.92
CA ARG A 111 -2.26 8.87 9.12
C ARG A 111 -2.92 8.11 10.26
N ASN A 112 -2.37 8.27 11.48
CA ASN A 112 -2.91 7.62 12.68
C ASN A 112 -3.07 6.11 12.46
N ILE A 113 -2.01 5.43 12.07
CA ILE A 113 -2.00 3.97 11.90
C ILE A 113 -1.41 3.35 13.16
N ILE A 114 -2.10 2.38 13.73
CA ILE A 114 -1.66 1.65 14.92
C ILE A 114 -1.59 0.17 14.59
N TYR A 115 -0.44 -0.44 14.85
CA TYR A 115 -0.25 -1.88 14.79
C TYR A 115 0.49 -2.37 16.02
N ASN A 116 -0.05 -3.38 16.68
CA ASN A 116 0.56 -4.03 17.83
C ASN A 116 0.64 -5.53 17.58
N GLY A 117 1.72 -5.99 17.00
CA GLY A 117 1.93 -7.38 16.66
C GLY A 117 3.40 -7.71 16.38
N VAL A 118 3.66 -8.95 16.03
CA VAL A 118 5.03 -9.48 15.86
C VAL A 118 5.23 -10.26 14.56
N GLY A 119 4.17 -10.54 13.82
CA GLY A 119 4.21 -11.44 12.68
C GLY A 119 4.31 -10.71 11.34
N GLU A 120 5.33 -9.88 11.15
CA GLU A 120 5.44 -9.13 9.89
C GLU A 120 6.80 -9.23 9.24
N ASN A 121 6.78 -9.21 7.92
CA ASN A 121 7.95 -8.92 7.10
C ASN A 121 8.13 -7.40 6.96
N PRO A 122 9.34 -6.93 6.64
CA PRO A 122 9.56 -5.51 6.40
C PRO A 122 8.59 -4.93 5.37
N SER A 123 8.04 -3.76 5.66
CA SER A 123 7.20 -3.02 4.71
C SER A 123 7.94 -2.72 3.42
N LEU A 124 7.22 -2.59 2.30
CA LEU A 124 7.81 -2.45 0.98
C LEU A 124 7.37 -1.15 0.31
N LEU A 125 8.34 -0.44 -0.29
CA LEU A 125 8.13 0.79 -1.04
C LEU A 125 9.02 0.76 -2.29
N LYS A 126 8.45 0.43 -3.46
CA LYS A 126 9.23 0.28 -4.70
C LYS A 126 8.53 0.90 -5.90
N GLY A 127 9.27 1.75 -6.63
CA GLY A 127 8.93 2.11 -8.00
C GLY A 127 9.41 1.05 -9.00
N PHE A 128 8.96 1.15 -10.24
CA PHE A 128 9.38 0.24 -11.30
C PHE A 128 10.65 0.75 -12.02
N ASP A 129 10.66 2.04 -12.34
CA ASP A 129 11.80 2.73 -12.95
C ASP A 129 11.73 4.25 -12.66
N LYS A 130 12.62 5.01 -13.29
CA LYS A 130 12.74 6.46 -13.08
C LYS A 130 11.47 7.25 -13.41
N GLU A 131 10.68 6.81 -14.37
CA GLU A 131 9.43 7.45 -14.80
C GLU A 131 8.24 6.94 -14.00
N ARG A 132 8.20 5.64 -13.71
CA ARG A 132 7.15 4.92 -13.01
C ARG A 132 7.54 4.73 -11.55
N SER A 133 7.55 5.83 -10.84
CA SER A 133 8.08 5.91 -9.48
C SER A 133 6.97 5.92 -8.43
N VAL A 134 7.35 5.68 -7.18
CA VAL A 134 6.55 5.98 -5.99
C VAL A 134 7.00 7.32 -5.45
N LYS A 135 6.07 8.28 -5.28
CA LYS A 135 6.45 9.63 -4.83
C LYS A 135 5.39 10.29 -3.94
N ASN A 136 5.86 11.23 -3.12
CA ASN A 136 5.02 12.02 -2.22
C ASN A 136 4.20 11.12 -1.26
N ILE A 137 4.88 10.24 -0.55
CA ILE A 137 4.24 9.38 0.45
C ILE A 137 4.46 9.98 1.83
N ILE A 138 3.41 10.10 2.61
CA ILE A 138 3.45 10.63 3.97
C ILE A 138 2.99 9.56 4.96
N PHE A 139 3.86 9.25 5.91
CA PHE A 139 3.56 8.48 7.11
C PHE A 139 3.45 9.44 8.29
N ASP A 140 2.22 9.73 8.72
CA ASP A 140 1.91 10.72 9.75
C ASP A 140 1.32 10.01 10.98
N ASN A 141 2.08 10.03 12.09
CA ASN A 141 1.66 9.36 13.33
C ASN A 141 1.38 7.86 13.14
N VAL A 142 2.35 7.12 12.61
CA VAL A 142 2.32 5.65 12.54
C VAL A 142 2.97 5.09 13.78
N ILE A 143 2.27 4.22 14.50
CA ILE A 143 2.72 3.60 15.75
C ILE A 143 2.77 2.09 15.57
N ILE A 144 3.94 1.51 15.76
CA ILE A 144 4.17 0.06 15.67
C ILE A 144 4.70 -0.41 17.03
N ASN A 145 3.99 -1.32 17.68
CA ASN A 145 4.34 -1.84 18.99
C ASN A 145 4.61 -0.74 20.03
N GLY A 146 3.75 0.28 20.07
CA GLY A 146 3.87 1.42 20.97
C GLY A 146 4.97 2.42 20.62
N MET A 147 5.74 2.18 19.55
CA MET A 147 6.80 3.08 19.10
C MET A 147 6.36 3.85 17.84
N LYS A 148 6.51 5.17 17.90
CA LYS A 148 6.25 6.00 16.72
C LYS A 148 7.35 5.79 15.67
N MET A 149 6.93 5.53 14.44
CA MET A 149 7.81 5.42 13.28
C MET A 149 8.57 6.74 13.07
N LYS A 150 9.88 6.67 12.84
CA LYS A 150 10.74 7.85 12.68
C LYS A 150 11.30 8.00 11.26
N ASN A 151 11.46 6.90 10.57
CA ASN A 151 12.02 6.82 9.21
C ASN A 151 11.52 5.55 8.52
N ILE A 152 12.02 5.26 7.33
CA ILE A 152 11.72 4.05 6.55
C ILE A 152 12.95 3.16 6.37
N ASP A 153 13.94 3.26 7.26
CA ASP A 153 15.22 2.55 7.11
C ASP A 153 15.05 1.02 7.11
N ASP A 154 14.00 0.53 7.82
CA ASP A 154 13.66 -0.89 7.88
C ASP A 154 12.79 -1.36 6.69
N PHE A 155 12.42 -0.47 5.77
CA PHE A 155 11.60 -0.84 4.61
C PHE A 155 12.47 -1.43 3.50
N ILE A 156 11.89 -2.33 2.72
CA ILE A 156 12.48 -2.78 1.47
C ILE A 156 12.19 -1.72 0.41
N THR A 157 13.22 -1.01 -0.04
CA THR A 157 13.09 0.09 -1.01
C THR A 157 13.92 -0.13 -2.25
N ASN A 158 13.79 0.78 -3.24
CA ASN A 158 14.73 0.93 -4.36
C ASN A 158 14.92 2.41 -4.70
N GLU A 159 15.78 2.71 -5.68
CA GLU A 159 16.14 4.07 -6.11
C GLU A 159 14.99 4.84 -6.79
N TYR A 160 13.86 4.20 -7.05
CA TYR A 160 12.71 4.81 -7.75
C TYR A 160 11.63 5.33 -6.80
N ILE A 161 12.02 5.69 -5.59
CA ILE A 161 11.16 6.38 -4.63
C ILE A 161 11.59 7.84 -4.45
N LYS A 162 10.63 8.76 -4.25
CA LYS A 162 10.91 10.21 -4.11
C LYS A 162 9.98 10.86 -3.10
N ASN A 163 10.51 11.82 -2.33
CA ASN A 163 9.74 12.64 -1.39
C ASN A 163 8.91 11.79 -0.41
N ILE A 164 9.59 10.92 0.33
CA ILE A 164 8.98 10.14 1.41
C ILE A 164 9.15 10.93 2.71
N THR A 165 8.05 11.14 3.42
CA THR A 165 8.04 11.94 4.66
C THR A 165 7.47 11.10 5.81
N VAL A 166 8.15 11.13 6.95
CA VAL A 166 7.67 10.56 8.22
C VAL A 166 7.53 11.68 9.25
N LYS A 167 6.38 11.74 9.95
CA LYS A 167 6.04 12.81 10.91
C LYS A 167 5.66 12.25 12.28
#